data_78781ac21adad50944a5d0dcb7724a9c
#
_entry.id   78781ac21adad50944a5d0dcb7724a9c
#
_cell.length_a   1.000
_cell.length_b   1.000
_cell.length_c   1.000
_cell.angle_alpha   90.00
_cell.angle_beta   90.00
_cell.angle_gamma   90.00
#
_symmetry.space_group_name_H-M   'P 1'
#
loop_
_entity.id
_entity.type
_entity.pdbx_description
1 polymer ?
#
loop_
_entity_poly.entity_id
_entity_poly.type
_entity_poly.pdbx_seq_one_letter_code
_entity_poly.pdbx_strand_id
1 'polypeptide(L)'
;LANPFFVQITKGAELEARKLAGDKVKVTLVSSGYDLGQQVSQIDNFIAAKVDMIILNAADSKGIGPAVKRAKDAGIVVVAVDVAAEGADATITSDNTQAGEMACKYITDRLKGKGNVVIINGPPVSAVQNRVEGCQTEFKRHPDIKVLSYNQNAKGSREGGLEIMTALLAANPKIDGVFAINDPTAIGADLAAKQAQRSEFFIVGVDGSPDAEEALKRENSLFVATPAQDPQVMAAKAVEIGYDILQGKPAPKEPVLIPVTMIDKNNVGSYKGWTVK
;
A
#
# COMPACT_ATOMS: atom_id res chain seq x y z
N LEU A 1 -3.21 12.79 8.78
CA LEU A 1 -2.77 11.54 8.16
C LEU A 1 -1.25 11.48 8.18
N ALA A 2 -0.67 10.52 8.92
CA ALA A 2 0.79 10.40 9.07
C ALA A 2 1.45 9.82 7.79
N ASN A 3 0.73 9.00 7.03
CA ASN A 3 1.24 8.44 5.78
C ASN A 3 0.83 9.32 4.59
N PRO A 4 1.80 9.83 3.79
CA PRO A 4 1.53 10.69 2.64
C PRO A 4 0.67 10.02 1.56
N PHE A 5 0.66 8.68 1.49
CA PHE A 5 -0.20 7.92 0.58
C PHE A 5 -1.68 8.28 0.77
N PHE A 6 -2.17 8.27 2.01
CA PHE A 6 -3.57 8.60 2.29
C PHE A 6 -3.90 10.07 2.06
N VAL A 7 -2.92 10.97 2.19
CA VAL A 7 -3.10 12.38 1.78
C VAL A 7 -3.38 12.48 0.28
N GLN A 8 -2.70 11.67 -0.55
CA GLN A 8 -2.94 11.66 -1.99
C GLN A 8 -4.27 10.98 -2.37
N ILE A 9 -4.64 9.90 -1.68
CA ILE A 9 -5.97 9.27 -1.83
C ILE A 9 -7.07 10.31 -1.57
N THR A 10 -6.99 11.04 -0.45
CA THR A 10 -8.03 12.05 -0.13
C THR A 10 -8.10 13.18 -1.14
N LYS A 11 -6.95 13.68 -1.61
CA LYS A 11 -6.90 14.71 -2.66
C LYS A 11 -7.51 14.21 -3.98
N GLY A 12 -7.12 13.03 -4.43
CA GLY A 12 -7.65 12.45 -5.66
C GLY A 12 -9.16 12.24 -5.60
N ALA A 13 -9.67 11.73 -4.48
CA ALA A 13 -11.09 11.53 -4.27
C ALA A 13 -11.87 12.86 -4.28
N GLU A 14 -11.38 13.89 -3.56
CA GLU A 14 -12.04 15.19 -3.51
C GLU A 14 -12.08 15.89 -4.88
N LEU A 15 -10.94 15.89 -5.59
CA LEU A 15 -10.86 16.50 -6.92
C LEU A 15 -11.83 15.85 -7.90
N GLU A 16 -11.88 14.53 -7.95
CA GLU A 16 -12.78 13.82 -8.87
C GLU A 16 -14.25 13.98 -8.47
N ALA A 17 -14.57 13.96 -7.17
CA ALA A 17 -15.93 14.22 -6.70
C ALA A 17 -16.44 15.60 -7.15
N ARG A 18 -15.61 16.66 -7.01
CA ARG A 18 -15.95 18.01 -7.48
C ARG A 18 -16.11 18.09 -9.00
N LYS A 19 -15.25 17.40 -9.74
CA LYS A 19 -15.32 17.34 -11.20
C LYS A 19 -16.62 16.69 -11.69
N LEU A 20 -17.08 15.61 -11.06
CA LEU A 20 -18.26 14.84 -11.48
C LEU A 20 -19.58 15.44 -10.96
N ALA A 21 -19.60 15.88 -9.70
CA ALA A 21 -20.83 16.37 -9.05
C ALA A 21 -20.89 17.89 -8.86
N GLY A 22 -19.83 18.61 -9.27
CA GLY A 22 -19.74 20.07 -9.17
C GLY A 22 -19.40 20.58 -7.77
N ASP A 23 -19.30 21.91 -7.63
CA ASP A 23 -18.82 22.56 -6.39
C ASP A 23 -19.77 22.41 -5.19
N LYS A 24 -20.99 21.95 -5.39
CA LYS A 24 -21.96 21.73 -4.32
C LYS A 24 -21.76 20.39 -3.60
N VAL A 25 -20.90 19.50 -4.13
CA VAL A 25 -20.60 18.23 -3.45
C VAL A 25 -19.97 18.49 -2.08
N LYS A 26 -20.47 17.80 -1.07
CA LYS A 26 -19.91 17.84 0.29
C LYS A 26 -19.01 16.63 0.46
N VAL A 27 -17.73 16.86 0.71
CA VAL A 27 -16.75 15.82 0.99
C VAL A 27 -16.32 15.91 2.44
N THR A 28 -16.45 14.81 3.18
CA THR A 28 -16.00 14.69 4.58
C THR A 28 -14.89 13.65 4.65
N LEU A 29 -13.75 14.05 5.15
CA LEU A 29 -12.55 13.21 5.27
C LEU A 29 -12.29 12.88 6.72
N VAL A 30 -12.14 11.59 7.05
CA VAL A 30 -11.82 11.11 8.39
C VAL A 30 -10.72 10.06 8.34
N SER A 31 -10.01 9.89 9.44
CA SER A 31 -8.99 8.84 9.57
C SER A 31 -9.29 8.00 10.80
N SER A 32 -9.22 6.68 10.65
CA SER A 32 -9.34 5.73 11.76
C SER A 32 -8.00 5.41 12.43
N GLY A 33 -6.87 5.85 11.86
CA GLY A 33 -5.54 5.51 12.37
C GLY A 33 -5.27 3.99 12.37
N TYR A 34 -5.87 3.23 11.46
CA TYR A 34 -5.88 1.75 11.40
C TYR A 34 -6.67 1.09 12.55
N ASP A 35 -7.45 1.83 13.31
CA ASP A 35 -8.35 1.27 14.33
C ASP A 35 -9.70 0.87 13.73
N LEU A 36 -10.01 -0.43 13.76
CA LEU A 36 -11.27 -0.97 13.23
C LEU A 36 -12.48 -0.44 13.97
N GLY A 37 -12.42 -0.35 15.30
CA GLY A 37 -13.55 0.13 16.13
C GLY A 37 -13.89 1.59 15.84
N GLN A 38 -12.84 2.43 15.70
CA GLN A 38 -13.00 3.82 15.27
C GLN A 38 -13.59 3.91 13.87
N GLN A 39 -13.13 3.07 12.92
CA GLN A 39 -13.64 3.08 11.54
C GLN A 39 -15.11 2.66 11.48
N VAL A 40 -15.51 1.64 12.24
CA VAL A 40 -16.92 1.24 12.38
C VAL A 40 -17.77 2.41 12.85
N SER A 41 -17.34 3.11 13.91
CA SER A 41 -18.04 4.30 14.43
C SER A 41 -18.15 5.44 13.40
N GLN A 42 -17.11 5.64 12.60
CA GLN A 42 -17.11 6.62 11.51
C GLN A 42 -18.11 6.26 10.41
N ILE A 43 -18.21 4.98 10.04
CA ILE A 43 -19.22 4.50 9.07
C ILE A 43 -20.63 4.70 9.63
N ASP A 44 -20.88 4.38 10.90
CA ASP A 44 -22.18 4.60 11.53
C ASP A 44 -22.56 6.11 11.55
N ASN A 45 -21.59 7.00 11.76
CA ASN A 45 -21.80 8.45 11.64
C ASN A 45 -22.16 8.86 10.20
N PHE A 46 -21.54 8.29 9.18
CA PHE A 46 -21.89 8.54 7.77
C PHE A 46 -23.30 8.01 7.44
N ILE A 47 -23.69 6.86 7.98
CA ILE A 47 -25.06 6.35 7.85
C ILE A 47 -26.06 7.34 8.45
N ALA A 48 -25.80 7.83 9.68
CA ALA A 48 -26.65 8.82 10.35
C ALA A 48 -26.73 10.15 9.57
N ALA A 49 -25.62 10.56 8.94
CA ALA A 49 -25.56 11.75 8.09
C ALA A 49 -26.19 11.55 6.72
N LYS A 50 -26.62 10.34 6.35
CA LYS A 50 -27.23 9.97 5.07
C LYS A 50 -26.38 10.41 3.88
N VAL A 51 -25.10 10.08 3.91
CA VAL A 51 -24.21 10.33 2.77
C VAL A 51 -24.61 9.43 1.59
N ASP A 52 -24.37 9.87 0.36
CA ASP A 52 -24.70 9.09 -0.84
C ASP A 52 -23.67 7.97 -1.10
N MET A 53 -22.39 8.22 -0.75
CA MET A 53 -21.28 7.31 -1.04
C MET A 53 -20.21 7.38 0.04
N ILE A 54 -19.59 6.24 0.30
CA ILE A 54 -18.40 6.10 1.13
C ILE A 54 -17.26 5.53 0.28
N ILE A 55 -16.15 6.25 0.18
CA ILE A 55 -14.88 5.74 -0.32
C ILE A 55 -14.08 5.24 0.89
N LEU A 56 -13.85 3.94 0.95
CA LEU A 56 -13.37 3.25 2.15
C LEU A 56 -11.99 2.62 1.93
N ASN A 57 -10.98 3.07 2.67
CA ASN A 57 -9.75 2.31 2.87
C ASN A 57 -9.87 1.54 4.18
N ALA A 58 -10.09 0.23 4.11
CA ALA A 58 -10.44 -0.57 5.27
C ALA A 58 -9.24 -0.77 6.22
N ALA A 59 -9.47 -0.58 7.52
CA ALA A 59 -8.50 -0.90 8.57
C ALA A 59 -8.30 -2.42 8.74
N ASP A 60 -9.34 -3.20 8.41
CA ASP A 60 -9.33 -4.66 8.32
C ASP A 60 -10.26 -5.08 7.18
N SER A 61 -9.73 -5.84 6.21
CA SER A 61 -10.48 -6.21 4.99
C SER A 61 -11.74 -7.03 5.25
N LYS A 62 -11.74 -7.88 6.29
CA LYS A 62 -12.87 -8.74 6.67
C LYS A 62 -13.68 -8.16 7.83
N GLY A 63 -13.00 -7.69 8.87
CA GLY A 63 -13.62 -7.16 10.08
C GLY A 63 -14.54 -5.98 9.83
N ILE A 64 -14.33 -5.22 8.75
CA ILE A 64 -15.19 -4.09 8.38
C ILE A 64 -16.53 -4.51 7.75
N GLY A 65 -16.65 -5.75 7.27
CA GLY A 65 -17.81 -6.25 6.52
C GLY A 65 -19.18 -5.95 7.17
N PRO A 66 -19.39 -6.18 8.47
CA PRO A 66 -20.67 -5.85 9.12
C PRO A 66 -21.04 -4.36 9.03
N ALA A 67 -20.06 -3.44 9.12
CA ALA A 67 -20.31 -2.01 8.98
C ALA A 67 -20.62 -1.62 7.52
N VAL A 68 -19.90 -2.21 6.57
CA VAL A 68 -20.17 -2.06 5.13
C VAL A 68 -21.59 -2.52 4.81
N LYS A 69 -22.00 -3.68 5.35
CA LYS A 69 -23.38 -4.17 5.17
C LYS A 69 -24.42 -3.18 5.67
N ARG A 70 -24.25 -2.61 6.87
CA ARG A 70 -25.19 -1.61 7.40
C ARG A 70 -25.27 -0.36 6.52
N ALA A 71 -24.14 0.13 6.01
CA ALA A 71 -24.12 1.27 5.10
C ALA A 71 -24.91 0.96 3.81
N LYS A 72 -24.70 -0.21 3.23
CA LYS A 72 -25.43 -0.65 2.02
C LYS A 72 -26.92 -0.88 2.28
N ASP A 73 -27.29 -1.45 3.41
CA ASP A 73 -28.69 -1.60 3.82
C ASP A 73 -29.39 -0.23 4.00
N ALA A 74 -28.62 0.83 4.31
CA ALA A 74 -29.10 2.21 4.34
C ALA A 74 -29.11 2.91 2.97
N GLY A 75 -28.79 2.21 1.88
CA GLY A 75 -28.79 2.73 0.50
C GLY A 75 -27.55 3.51 0.11
N ILE A 76 -26.45 3.40 0.90
CA ILE A 76 -25.18 4.09 0.63
C ILE A 76 -24.31 3.22 -0.26
N VAL A 77 -23.76 3.78 -1.34
CA VAL A 77 -22.75 3.12 -2.17
C VAL A 77 -21.42 3.07 -1.41
N VAL A 78 -20.82 1.89 -1.30
CA VAL A 78 -19.54 1.69 -0.63
C VAL A 78 -18.49 1.19 -1.62
N VAL A 79 -17.49 2.00 -1.90
CA VAL A 79 -16.38 1.65 -2.79
C VAL A 79 -15.10 1.52 -1.98
N ALA A 80 -14.52 0.33 -1.98
CA ALA A 80 -13.23 0.09 -1.35
C ALA A 80 -12.08 0.63 -2.23
N VAL A 81 -11.14 1.34 -1.63
CA VAL A 81 -9.95 1.88 -2.29
C VAL A 81 -8.69 1.41 -1.58
N ASP A 82 -7.66 1.02 -2.33
CA ASP A 82 -6.36 0.51 -1.87
C ASP A 82 -6.46 -0.86 -1.18
N VAL A 83 -7.26 -0.98 -0.13
CA VAL A 83 -7.52 -2.21 0.62
C VAL A 83 -8.94 -2.69 0.33
N ALA A 84 -9.10 -3.98 0.02
CA ALA A 84 -10.41 -4.57 -0.16
C ALA A 84 -11.22 -4.53 1.15
N ALA A 85 -12.52 -4.31 1.03
CA ALA A 85 -13.46 -4.34 2.14
C ALA A 85 -14.57 -5.34 1.83
N GLU A 86 -14.77 -6.30 2.72
CA GLU A 86 -15.80 -7.32 2.55
C GLU A 86 -17.19 -6.67 2.38
N GLY A 87 -17.90 -7.07 1.33
CA GLY A 87 -19.23 -6.57 1.01
C GLY A 87 -19.30 -5.22 0.28
N ALA A 88 -18.18 -4.55 0.00
CA ALA A 88 -18.19 -3.31 -0.80
C ALA A 88 -18.77 -3.55 -2.21
N ASP A 89 -19.34 -2.50 -2.82
CA ASP A 89 -19.91 -2.55 -4.17
C ASP A 89 -18.84 -2.70 -5.26
N ALA A 90 -17.68 -2.12 -5.02
CA ALA A 90 -16.51 -2.24 -5.88
C ALA A 90 -15.22 -2.12 -5.08
N THR A 91 -14.13 -2.63 -5.63
CA THR A 91 -12.76 -2.47 -5.07
C THR A 91 -11.83 -1.95 -6.15
N ILE A 92 -11.14 -0.86 -5.88
CA ILE A 92 -10.09 -0.30 -6.74
C ILE A 92 -8.79 -0.32 -5.94
N THR A 93 -7.79 -1.02 -6.45
CA THR A 93 -6.52 -1.22 -5.75
C THR A 93 -5.37 -1.26 -6.74
N SER A 94 -4.13 -1.05 -6.29
CA SER A 94 -2.97 -1.38 -7.10
C SER A 94 -2.90 -2.88 -7.35
N ASP A 95 -2.27 -3.30 -8.44
CA ASP A 95 -1.91 -4.71 -8.60
C ASP A 95 -0.79 -5.07 -7.59
N ASN A 96 -1.22 -5.38 -6.37
CA ASN A 96 -0.32 -5.65 -5.26
C ASN A 96 0.44 -6.97 -5.42
N THR A 97 -0.14 -7.95 -6.11
CA THR A 97 0.57 -9.20 -6.45
C THR A 97 1.70 -8.90 -7.42
N GLN A 98 1.43 -8.12 -8.48
CA GLN A 98 2.45 -7.64 -9.42
C GLN A 98 3.54 -6.84 -8.68
N ALA A 99 3.16 -5.96 -7.74
CA ALA A 99 4.12 -5.16 -6.97
C ALA A 99 5.07 -6.05 -6.17
N GLY A 100 4.55 -7.06 -5.47
CA GLY A 100 5.35 -8.03 -4.73
C GLY A 100 6.26 -8.87 -5.63
N GLU A 101 5.72 -9.40 -6.73
CA GLU A 101 6.53 -10.14 -7.73
C GLU A 101 7.63 -9.26 -8.32
N MET A 102 7.31 -8.04 -8.72
CA MET A 102 8.25 -7.08 -9.32
C MET A 102 9.37 -6.69 -8.33
N ALA A 103 9.04 -6.41 -7.08
CA ALA A 103 10.01 -6.10 -6.04
C ALA A 103 10.96 -7.27 -5.78
N CYS A 104 10.42 -8.48 -5.65
CA CYS A 104 11.22 -9.65 -5.35
C CYS A 104 11.97 -10.20 -6.57
N LYS A 105 11.45 -9.97 -7.78
CA LYS A 105 12.21 -10.18 -9.01
C LYS A 105 13.44 -9.26 -9.09
N TYR A 106 13.30 -7.99 -8.71
CA TYR A 106 14.46 -7.09 -8.63
C TYR A 106 15.51 -7.63 -7.66
N ILE A 107 15.09 -8.21 -6.53
CA ILE A 107 15.99 -8.84 -5.56
C ILE A 107 16.67 -10.08 -6.17
N THR A 108 15.91 -11.00 -6.76
CA THR A 108 16.46 -12.25 -7.34
C THR A 108 17.41 -11.98 -8.49
N ASP A 109 17.07 -11.04 -9.36
CA ASP A 109 17.95 -10.64 -10.50
C ASP A 109 19.28 -10.09 -9.96
N ARG A 110 19.24 -9.19 -8.98
CA ARG A 110 20.44 -8.59 -8.38
C ARG A 110 21.30 -9.58 -7.62
N LEU A 111 20.68 -10.57 -6.97
CA LEU A 111 21.35 -11.67 -6.29
C LEU A 111 21.72 -12.85 -7.22
N LYS A 112 21.36 -12.77 -8.51
CA LYS A 112 21.57 -13.85 -9.49
C LYS A 112 20.94 -15.16 -9.01
N GLY A 113 19.77 -15.08 -8.38
CA GLY A 113 18.98 -16.21 -7.91
C GLY A 113 19.51 -16.92 -6.67
N LYS A 114 20.46 -16.36 -5.91
CA LYS A 114 21.06 -17.01 -4.74
C LYS A 114 21.37 -16.03 -3.63
N GLY A 115 20.93 -16.32 -2.40
CA GLY A 115 21.25 -15.50 -1.21
C GLY A 115 20.26 -15.66 -0.09
N ASN A 116 20.55 -14.98 1.01
CA ASN A 116 19.70 -14.92 2.19
C ASN A 116 18.84 -13.65 2.15
N VAL A 117 17.53 -13.79 2.19
CA VAL A 117 16.60 -12.68 2.11
C VAL A 117 15.67 -12.65 3.32
N VAL A 118 15.16 -11.47 3.65
CA VAL A 118 14.10 -11.28 4.64
C VAL A 118 12.94 -10.52 4.02
N ILE A 119 11.72 -10.84 4.46
CA ILE A 119 10.50 -10.09 4.16
C ILE A 119 10.07 -9.41 5.46
N ILE A 120 10.02 -8.09 5.47
CA ILE A 120 9.44 -7.31 6.56
C ILE A 120 7.98 -7.08 6.22
N ASN A 121 7.10 -7.82 6.91
CA ASN A 121 5.66 -7.86 6.67
C ASN A 121 4.95 -6.67 7.35
N GLY A 122 3.63 -6.60 7.19
CA GLY A 122 2.79 -5.52 7.71
C GLY A 122 1.44 -6.02 8.25
N PRO A 123 0.47 -5.13 8.42
CA PRO A 123 -0.86 -5.48 8.92
C PRO A 123 -1.58 -6.47 7.98
N PRO A 124 -2.53 -7.26 8.50
CA PRO A 124 -3.20 -8.33 7.74
C PRO A 124 -4.30 -7.78 6.82
N VAL A 125 -3.98 -6.84 5.96
CA VAL A 125 -4.86 -6.27 4.94
C VAL A 125 -4.55 -6.84 3.56
N SER A 126 -5.52 -6.83 2.64
CA SER A 126 -5.41 -7.47 1.32
C SER A 126 -4.19 -7.00 0.53
N ALA A 127 -3.90 -5.70 0.52
CA ALA A 127 -2.77 -5.14 -0.19
C ALA A 127 -1.43 -5.74 0.29
N VAL A 128 -1.25 -5.86 1.62
CA VAL A 128 -0.03 -6.43 2.21
C VAL A 128 0.06 -7.93 1.93
N GLN A 129 -1.04 -8.66 2.09
CA GLN A 129 -1.08 -10.10 1.84
C GLN A 129 -0.70 -10.42 0.38
N ASN A 130 -1.25 -9.68 -0.58
CA ASN A 130 -0.96 -9.87 -2.00
C ASN A 130 0.51 -9.54 -2.34
N ARG A 131 1.09 -8.48 -1.75
CA ARG A 131 2.52 -8.16 -1.93
C ARG A 131 3.43 -9.28 -1.42
N VAL A 132 3.14 -9.81 -0.23
CA VAL A 132 3.92 -10.91 0.35
C VAL A 132 3.75 -12.19 -0.47
N GLU A 133 2.54 -12.50 -0.92
CA GLU A 133 2.26 -13.66 -1.77
C GLU A 133 3.00 -13.57 -3.11
N GLY A 134 2.93 -12.42 -3.79
CA GLY A 134 3.67 -12.17 -5.02
C GLY A 134 5.17 -12.33 -4.85
N CYS A 135 5.72 -11.75 -3.77
CA CYS A 135 7.14 -11.90 -3.43
C CYS A 135 7.53 -13.36 -3.18
N GLN A 136 6.76 -14.08 -2.35
CA GLN A 136 7.04 -15.49 -2.07
C GLN A 136 6.93 -16.37 -3.32
N THR A 137 6.01 -16.05 -4.23
CA THR A 137 5.87 -16.74 -5.51
C THR A 137 7.12 -16.59 -6.35
N GLU A 138 7.69 -15.39 -6.41
CA GLU A 138 8.95 -15.16 -7.12
C GLU A 138 10.11 -15.89 -6.46
N PHE A 139 10.27 -15.80 -5.15
CA PHE A 139 11.37 -16.49 -4.46
C PHE A 139 11.31 -18.02 -4.60
N LYS A 140 10.12 -18.62 -4.67
CA LYS A 140 9.95 -20.08 -4.89
C LYS A 140 10.49 -20.54 -6.24
N ARG A 141 10.60 -19.65 -7.24
CA ARG A 141 11.22 -19.96 -8.55
C ARG A 141 12.74 -20.07 -8.47
N HIS A 142 13.35 -19.64 -7.36
CA HIS A 142 14.80 -19.60 -7.14
C HIS A 142 15.18 -20.40 -5.89
N PRO A 143 15.43 -21.72 -6.02
CA PRO A 143 15.64 -22.61 -4.85
C PRO A 143 16.89 -22.27 -4.00
N ASP A 144 17.84 -21.52 -4.55
CA ASP A 144 19.03 -21.05 -3.83
C ASP A 144 18.79 -19.72 -3.07
N ILE A 145 17.60 -19.12 -3.19
CA ILE A 145 17.15 -18.02 -2.33
C ILE A 145 16.61 -18.61 -1.02
N LYS A 146 17.19 -18.21 0.10
CA LYS A 146 16.75 -18.63 1.44
C LYS A 146 16.02 -17.50 2.14
N VAL A 147 14.72 -17.67 2.38
CA VAL A 147 13.90 -16.71 3.13
C VAL A 147 14.10 -16.97 4.62
N LEU A 148 14.84 -16.10 5.30
CA LEU A 148 15.18 -16.23 6.73
C LEU A 148 14.02 -15.81 7.63
N SER A 149 13.20 -14.85 7.20
CA SER A 149 12.02 -14.35 7.93
C SER A 149 11.01 -13.73 6.94
N TYR A 150 9.70 -13.89 7.21
CA TYR A 150 8.64 -13.34 6.37
C TYR A 150 7.36 -12.91 7.13
N ASN A 151 7.27 -13.14 8.43
CA ASN A 151 6.04 -12.98 9.23
C ASN A 151 6.10 -11.86 10.28
N GLN A 152 7.17 -11.08 10.32
CA GLN A 152 7.36 -10.00 11.29
C GLN A 152 6.55 -8.76 10.86
N ASN A 153 5.54 -8.38 11.65
CA ASN A 153 4.64 -7.27 11.34
C ASN A 153 5.22 -5.92 11.80
N ALA A 154 5.72 -5.15 10.86
CA ALA A 154 6.22 -3.77 11.06
C ALA A 154 5.11 -2.71 11.05
N LYS A 155 3.84 -3.09 11.08
CA LYS A 155 2.67 -2.19 11.10
C LYS A 155 2.63 -1.21 9.89
N GLY A 156 3.40 -1.49 8.84
CA GLY A 156 3.53 -0.62 7.67
C GLY A 156 4.13 0.76 7.97
N SER A 157 4.88 0.90 9.06
CA SER A 157 5.41 2.17 9.55
C SER A 157 6.94 2.21 9.55
N ARG A 158 7.50 3.42 9.61
CA ARG A 158 8.95 3.65 9.71
C ARG A 158 9.50 3.10 11.03
N GLU A 159 8.80 3.36 12.13
CA GLU A 159 9.17 2.87 13.47
C GLU A 159 9.15 1.35 13.53
N GLY A 160 8.12 0.72 12.97
CA GLY A 160 8.02 -0.73 12.89
C GLY A 160 9.11 -1.34 12.01
N GLY A 161 9.42 -0.70 10.87
CA GLY A 161 10.53 -1.10 10.01
C GLY A 161 11.90 -1.04 10.73
N LEU A 162 12.14 0.03 11.48
CA LEU A 162 13.34 0.17 12.31
C LEU A 162 13.41 -0.93 13.39
N GLU A 163 12.35 -1.16 14.13
CA GLU A 163 12.28 -2.15 15.21
C GLU A 163 12.53 -3.56 14.67
N ILE A 164 11.77 -3.97 13.66
CA ILE A 164 11.85 -5.32 13.10
C ILE A 164 13.21 -5.56 12.43
N MET A 165 13.71 -4.60 11.64
CA MET A 165 15.01 -4.77 11.00
C MET A 165 16.16 -4.82 12.02
N THR A 166 16.10 -4.05 13.10
CA THR A 166 17.09 -4.15 14.20
C THR A 166 17.15 -5.56 14.77
N ALA A 167 15.98 -6.17 15.04
CA ALA A 167 15.90 -7.54 15.52
C ALA A 167 16.43 -8.57 14.48
N LEU A 168 16.08 -8.39 13.21
CA LEU A 168 16.53 -9.26 12.12
C LEU A 168 18.06 -9.18 11.93
N LEU A 169 18.66 -8.01 12.04
CA LEU A 169 20.11 -7.81 11.95
C LEU A 169 20.85 -8.50 13.12
N ALA A 170 20.27 -8.45 14.32
CA ALA A 170 20.84 -9.14 15.49
C ALA A 170 20.76 -10.67 15.36
N ALA A 171 19.66 -11.18 14.79
CA ALA A 171 19.42 -12.62 14.66
C ALA A 171 20.16 -13.25 13.46
N ASN A 172 20.49 -12.47 12.43
CA ASN A 172 21.01 -12.96 11.16
C ASN A 172 22.36 -12.29 10.83
N PRO A 173 23.47 -13.00 10.98
CA PRO A 173 24.80 -12.45 10.70
C PRO A 173 25.01 -12.14 9.20
N LYS A 174 24.22 -12.76 8.32
CA LYS A 174 24.29 -12.54 6.86
C LYS A 174 22.89 -12.40 6.27
N ILE A 175 22.60 -11.21 5.73
CA ILE A 175 21.44 -10.90 4.91
C ILE A 175 21.99 -10.35 3.59
N ASP A 176 21.42 -10.75 2.46
CA ASP A 176 21.84 -10.29 1.13
C ASP A 176 20.80 -9.35 0.48
N GLY A 177 19.52 -9.50 0.82
CA GLY A 177 18.44 -8.66 0.34
C GLY A 177 17.25 -8.57 1.29
N VAL A 178 16.55 -7.45 1.25
CA VAL A 178 15.38 -7.17 2.09
C VAL A 178 14.23 -6.72 1.20
N PHE A 179 13.08 -7.39 1.33
CA PHE A 179 11.81 -6.88 0.87
C PHE A 179 11.03 -6.30 2.04
N ALA A 180 10.69 -5.02 1.97
CA ALA A 180 9.78 -4.36 2.90
C ALA A 180 8.46 -4.07 2.18
N ILE A 181 7.33 -4.40 2.82
CA ILE A 181 6.01 -4.35 2.18
C ILE A 181 5.58 -2.96 1.72
N ASN A 182 6.22 -1.90 2.23
CA ASN A 182 6.01 -0.54 1.79
C ASN A 182 7.24 0.36 2.05
N ASP A 183 7.25 1.55 1.46
CA ASP A 183 8.36 2.49 1.57
C ASP A 183 8.63 2.98 3.00
N PRO A 184 7.64 3.33 3.84
CA PRO A 184 7.92 3.68 5.23
C PRO A 184 8.68 2.60 5.99
N THR A 185 8.28 1.32 5.82
CA THR A 185 8.97 0.18 6.41
C THR A 185 10.40 0.05 5.87
N ALA A 186 10.59 0.22 4.54
CA ALA A 186 11.91 0.17 3.89
C ALA A 186 12.86 1.25 4.43
N ILE A 187 12.36 2.47 4.61
CA ILE A 187 13.13 3.61 5.16
C ILE A 187 13.52 3.34 6.62
N GLY A 188 12.60 2.74 7.40
CA GLY A 188 12.91 2.29 8.77
C GLY A 188 14.01 1.23 8.79
N ALA A 189 13.96 0.28 7.87
CA ALA A 189 14.98 -0.76 7.73
C ALA A 189 16.36 -0.18 7.31
N ASP A 190 16.40 0.81 6.42
CA ASP A 190 17.64 1.51 6.03
C ASP A 190 18.25 2.26 7.23
N LEU A 191 17.41 2.84 8.09
CA LEU A 191 17.86 3.47 9.33
C LEU A 191 18.45 2.46 10.31
N ALA A 192 17.81 1.28 10.49
CA ALA A 192 18.33 0.20 11.33
C ALA A 192 19.71 -0.29 10.85
N ALA A 193 19.88 -0.45 9.54
CA ALA A 193 21.14 -0.82 8.92
C ALA A 193 22.26 0.18 9.23
N LYS A 194 21.97 1.47 9.12
CA LYS A 194 22.91 2.55 9.46
C LYS A 194 23.32 2.53 10.94
N GLN A 195 22.34 2.34 11.85
CA GLN A 195 22.61 2.25 13.28
C GLN A 195 23.46 1.02 13.64
N ALA A 196 23.22 -0.10 12.96
CA ALA A 196 23.98 -1.33 13.12
C ALA A 196 25.33 -1.35 12.37
N GLN A 197 25.63 -0.29 11.58
CA GLN A 197 26.80 -0.20 10.71
C GLN A 197 26.91 -1.39 9.72
N ARG A 198 25.74 -1.88 9.23
CA ARG A 198 25.62 -2.98 8.29
C ARG A 198 25.24 -2.42 6.91
N SER A 199 25.99 -2.79 5.86
CA SER A 199 25.79 -2.29 4.49
C SER A 199 25.98 -3.34 3.40
N GLU A 200 26.03 -4.61 3.77
CA GLU A 200 26.28 -5.72 2.87
C GLU A 200 25.04 -6.20 2.09
N PHE A 201 23.89 -5.59 2.31
CA PHE A 201 22.62 -5.93 1.66
C PHE A 201 21.97 -4.69 1.02
N PHE A 202 20.88 -4.89 0.35
CA PHE A 202 20.04 -3.81 -0.19
C PHE A 202 18.55 -4.05 0.14
N ILE A 203 17.74 -2.99 0.02
CA ILE A 203 16.34 -2.97 0.42
C ILE A 203 15.49 -2.55 -0.78
N VAL A 204 14.39 -3.27 -0.99
CA VAL A 204 13.34 -2.93 -1.94
C VAL A 204 12.04 -2.73 -1.19
N GLY A 205 11.36 -1.59 -1.45
CA GLY A 205 10.06 -1.27 -0.88
C GLY A 205 8.92 -1.47 -1.88
N VAL A 206 7.80 -0.83 -1.62
CA VAL A 206 6.67 -0.61 -2.52
C VAL A 206 6.06 0.72 -2.15
N ASP A 207 5.62 1.52 -3.07
CA ASP A 207 4.72 2.67 -3.09
C ASP A 207 5.19 3.76 -4.07
N GLY A 208 6.50 4.00 -4.23
CA GLY A 208 7.02 5.15 -4.98
C GLY A 208 6.76 6.49 -4.28
N SER A 209 6.84 6.50 -2.95
CA SER A 209 6.58 7.67 -2.11
C SER A 209 7.60 8.79 -2.31
N PRO A 210 7.28 10.06 -1.95
CA PRO A 210 8.27 11.15 -1.98
C PRO A 210 9.52 10.86 -1.16
N ASP A 211 9.37 10.23 0.02
CA ASP A 211 10.50 9.83 0.86
C ASP A 211 11.37 8.74 0.20
N ALA A 212 10.74 7.82 -0.54
CA ALA A 212 11.46 6.82 -1.34
C ALA A 212 12.22 7.47 -2.49
N GLU A 213 11.60 8.41 -3.19
CA GLU A 213 12.25 9.19 -4.25
C GLU A 213 13.52 9.86 -3.73
N GLU A 214 13.45 10.50 -2.56
CA GLU A 214 14.64 11.10 -1.92
C GLU A 214 15.67 10.04 -1.52
N ALA A 215 15.24 8.91 -0.95
CA ALA A 215 16.15 7.84 -0.55
C ALA A 215 16.89 7.22 -1.75
N LEU A 216 16.19 7.02 -2.87
CA LEU A 216 16.77 6.50 -4.12
C LEU A 216 17.84 7.42 -4.72
N LYS A 217 17.71 8.74 -4.52
CA LYS A 217 18.69 9.75 -4.98
C LYS A 217 19.95 9.81 -4.11
N ARG A 218 19.92 9.23 -2.89
CA ARG A 218 21.08 9.23 -1.98
C ARG A 218 22.05 8.10 -2.32
N GLU A 219 23.34 8.41 -2.46
CA GLU A 219 24.38 7.40 -2.77
C GLU A 219 24.50 6.32 -1.68
N ASN A 220 24.43 6.72 -0.41
CA ASN A 220 24.63 5.84 0.76
C ASN A 220 23.34 5.19 1.29
N SER A 221 22.25 5.24 0.56
CA SER A 221 21.00 4.53 0.90
C SER A 221 21.07 3.08 0.42
N LEU A 222 20.73 2.16 1.30
CA LEU A 222 20.54 0.75 0.94
C LEU A 222 19.18 0.50 0.29
N PHE A 223 18.25 1.45 0.38
CA PHE A 223 16.97 1.42 -0.31
C PHE A 223 17.19 1.74 -1.79
N VAL A 224 16.98 0.77 -2.68
CA VAL A 224 17.44 0.82 -4.07
C VAL A 224 16.33 0.80 -5.13
N ALA A 225 15.13 0.32 -4.79
CA ALA A 225 14.02 0.23 -5.72
C ALA A 225 12.66 0.16 -5.00
N THR A 226 11.60 0.58 -5.70
CA THR A 226 10.23 0.55 -5.23
C THR A 226 9.27 0.46 -6.43
N PRO A 227 8.39 -0.56 -6.55
CA PRO A 227 7.23 -0.50 -7.41
C PRO A 227 6.31 0.62 -6.99
N ALA A 228 6.14 1.61 -7.87
CA ALA A 228 5.36 2.82 -7.58
C ALA A 228 3.88 2.61 -7.83
N GLN A 229 3.05 3.02 -6.89
CA GLN A 229 1.60 3.15 -6.99
C GLN A 229 1.19 4.54 -7.48
N ASP A 230 -0.05 4.69 -7.93
CA ASP A 230 -0.67 5.99 -8.20
C ASP A 230 -1.93 6.19 -7.33
N PRO A 231 -1.76 6.71 -6.11
CA PRO A 231 -2.87 6.87 -5.17
C PRO A 231 -3.95 7.84 -5.63
N GLN A 232 -3.59 8.87 -6.41
CA GLN A 232 -4.58 9.83 -6.93
C GLN A 232 -5.44 9.23 -8.03
N VAL A 233 -4.83 8.53 -8.99
CA VAL A 233 -5.55 7.81 -10.05
C VAL A 233 -6.45 6.74 -9.45
N MET A 234 -5.95 6.01 -8.45
CA MET A 234 -6.73 4.99 -7.75
C MET A 234 -7.98 5.60 -7.08
N ALA A 235 -7.81 6.70 -6.35
CA ALA A 235 -8.91 7.38 -5.68
C ALA A 235 -9.91 8.00 -6.65
N ALA A 236 -9.43 8.66 -7.71
CA ALA A 236 -10.29 9.19 -8.77
C ALA A 236 -11.14 8.09 -9.39
N LYS A 237 -10.51 6.94 -9.70
CA LYS A 237 -11.22 5.79 -10.26
C LYS A 237 -12.27 5.21 -9.32
N ALA A 238 -12.00 5.20 -8.02
CA ALA A 238 -12.97 4.77 -7.01
C ALA A 238 -14.20 5.70 -6.98
N VAL A 239 -13.98 7.01 -7.06
CA VAL A 239 -15.06 7.99 -7.11
C VAL A 239 -15.86 7.90 -8.42
N GLU A 240 -15.20 7.76 -9.58
CA GLU A 240 -15.86 7.54 -10.87
C GLU A 240 -16.82 6.33 -10.83
N ILE A 241 -16.32 5.19 -10.36
CA ILE A 241 -17.10 3.95 -10.28
C ILE A 241 -18.25 4.11 -9.28
N GLY A 242 -18.02 4.70 -8.12
CA GLY A 242 -19.07 4.96 -7.14
C GLY A 242 -20.16 5.90 -7.69
N TYR A 243 -19.75 6.96 -8.41
CA TYR A 243 -20.68 7.88 -9.08
C TYR A 243 -21.50 7.17 -10.16
N ASP A 244 -20.87 6.30 -10.97
CA ASP A 244 -21.55 5.49 -11.97
C ASP A 244 -22.60 4.56 -11.33
N ILE A 245 -22.28 3.93 -10.20
CA ILE A 245 -23.23 3.09 -9.44
C ILE A 245 -24.41 3.95 -8.94
N LEU A 246 -24.16 5.15 -8.41
CA LEU A 246 -25.23 6.10 -8.03
C LEU A 246 -26.13 6.48 -9.19
N GLN A 247 -25.62 6.49 -10.43
CA GLN A 247 -26.40 6.74 -11.66
C GLN A 247 -27.07 5.47 -12.19
N GLY A 248 -27.06 4.36 -11.46
CA GLY A 248 -27.71 3.10 -11.83
C GLY A 248 -26.90 2.21 -12.78
N LYS A 249 -25.62 2.52 -13.02
CA LYS A 249 -24.75 1.63 -13.81
C LYS A 249 -24.33 0.41 -12.97
N PRO A 250 -24.06 -0.73 -13.59
CA PRO A 250 -23.65 -1.93 -12.89
C PRO A 250 -22.24 -1.75 -12.26
N ALA A 251 -22.06 -2.26 -11.04
CA ALA A 251 -20.75 -2.31 -10.42
C ALA A 251 -19.83 -3.32 -11.12
N PRO A 252 -18.50 -3.08 -11.13
CA PRO A 252 -17.52 -4.08 -11.58
C PRO A 252 -17.65 -5.37 -10.76
N LYS A 253 -17.61 -6.53 -11.43
CA LYS A 253 -17.66 -7.84 -10.76
C LYS A 253 -16.33 -8.21 -10.09
N GLU A 254 -15.22 -7.78 -10.67
CA GLU A 254 -13.88 -8.05 -10.22
C GLU A 254 -13.21 -6.75 -9.74
N PRO A 255 -12.22 -6.84 -8.84
CA PRO A 255 -11.42 -5.68 -8.45
C PRO A 255 -10.78 -5.00 -9.66
N VAL A 256 -10.82 -3.68 -9.70
CA VAL A 256 -10.12 -2.87 -10.70
C VAL A 256 -8.68 -2.69 -10.24
N LEU A 257 -7.74 -3.27 -10.98
CA LEU A 257 -6.32 -3.24 -10.65
C LEU A 257 -5.62 -2.10 -11.39
N ILE A 258 -4.94 -1.25 -10.64
CA ILE A 258 -4.09 -0.19 -11.18
C ILE A 258 -2.65 -0.75 -11.27
N PRO A 259 -2.04 -0.77 -12.47
CA PRO A 259 -0.70 -1.31 -12.62
C PRO A 259 0.33 -0.47 -11.86
N VAL A 260 1.43 -1.12 -11.45
CA VAL A 260 2.56 -0.47 -10.79
C VAL A 260 3.76 -0.38 -11.74
N THR A 261 4.67 0.56 -11.46
CA THR A 261 5.88 0.76 -12.27
C THR A 261 7.11 0.73 -11.38
N MET A 262 8.13 -0.03 -11.75
CA MET A 262 9.38 -0.08 -10.99
C MET A 262 10.13 1.24 -11.10
N ILE A 263 10.45 1.82 -9.95
CA ILE A 263 11.32 2.98 -9.80
C ILE A 263 12.57 2.54 -9.03
N ASP A 264 13.72 2.85 -9.59
CA ASP A 264 15.02 2.58 -9.00
C ASP A 264 15.98 3.77 -9.17
N LYS A 265 17.24 3.59 -8.77
CA LYS A 265 18.27 4.64 -8.88
C LYS A 265 18.54 5.08 -10.33
N ASN A 266 18.22 4.25 -11.34
CA ASN A 266 18.49 4.57 -12.75
C ASN A 266 17.39 5.45 -13.36
N ASN A 267 16.15 5.35 -12.89
CA ASN A 267 15.00 6.04 -13.48
C ASN A 267 14.31 7.05 -12.55
N VAL A 268 14.70 7.13 -11.28
CA VAL A 268 14.11 8.07 -10.31
C VAL A 268 14.21 9.53 -10.75
N GLY A 269 15.21 9.89 -11.54
CA GLY A 269 15.37 11.26 -12.08
C GLY A 269 14.26 11.69 -13.05
N SER A 270 13.60 10.74 -13.72
CA SER A 270 12.47 10.98 -14.63
C SER A 270 11.10 10.65 -14.00
N TYR A 271 11.08 10.12 -12.79
CA TYR A 271 9.86 9.79 -12.07
C TYR A 271 9.10 11.05 -11.66
N LYS A 272 7.80 11.09 -11.95
CA LYS A 272 6.97 12.28 -11.67
C LYS A 272 6.40 12.32 -10.25
N GLY A 273 6.61 11.25 -9.47
CA GLY A 273 6.05 11.14 -8.12
C GLY A 273 4.53 11.03 -8.09
N TRP A 274 3.97 11.14 -6.90
CA TRP A 274 2.51 11.12 -6.65
C TRP A 274 1.83 12.47 -6.85
N THR A 275 2.57 13.54 -7.07
CA THR A 275 2.01 14.87 -7.28
C THR A 275 1.52 15.00 -8.71
N VAL A 276 0.21 15.08 -8.89
CA VAL A 276 -0.37 15.57 -10.14
C VAL A 276 0.07 17.01 -10.32
N LYS A 277 0.65 17.30 -11.46
CA LYS A 277 1.03 18.64 -11.88
C LYS A 277 -0.18 19.37 -12.45
#